data_a8191fd46856b417bccbc26f4504942f
#
_entry.id   a8191fd46856b417bccbc26f4504942f
#
_cell.length_a   1.000
_cell.length_b   1.000
_cell.length_c   1.000
_cell.angle_alpha   90.00
_cell.angle_beta   90.00
_cell.angle_gamma   90.00
#
_symmetry.space_group_name_H-M   'P 1'
#
loop_
_entity.id
_entity.type
_entity.pdbx_description
1 polymer ?
#
loop_
_entity_poly.entity_id
_entity_poly.type
_entity_poly.pdbx_seq_one_letter_code
_entity_poly.pdbx_strand_id
1 'polypeptide(L)'
;QGRYRKVYHVAECITCVNFVLCTSLQLLNIADFISTMFLSHLVIAGTFLTIFITIFRDLIKGTAKHYKLPLIGLVVAMIAVMLEVTEVYRVVSMSGIFIATGLVVLLVVTLIQTMDRIRELELARQREARESLDYLTGLPMRHKGEKLILEKMQEHDGCLGFVDMDNLKKINDVYGHKAGDRALRLVGAMLTECMENAVVCRLGGDEFLFYLPAASEAEMSMRIRKLFDSSGAAKNVTAETSPASLSCGLCMCRQGGSFEEYY
;
A
#
# COMPACT_ATOMS: atom_id res chain seq x y z
N GLN A 1 15.26 0.88 2.20
CA GLN A 1 15.44 2.26 2.72
C GLN A 1 16.32 2.37 3.98
N GLY A 2 16.71 1.26 4.66
CA GLY A 2 17.47 1.33 5.92
C GLY A 2 19.00 1.22 5.82
N ARG A 3 19.54 0.77 4.70
CA ARG A 3 20.94 0.33 4.62
C ARG A 3 21.98 1.44 4.78
N TYR A 4 21.69 2.64 4.27
CA TYR A 4 22.61 3.79 4.31
C TYR A 4 22.13 4.92 5.24
N ARG A 5 21.09 4.68 6.04
CA ARG A 5 20.51 5.71 6.94
C ARG A 5 21.55 6.34 7.85
N LYS A 6 22.44 5.53 8.44
CA LYS A 6 23.52 6.03 9.30
C LYS A 6 24.51 6.93 8.54
N VAL A 7 24.84 6.58 7.29
CA VAL A 7 25.78 7.36 6.46
C VAL A 7 25.19 8.71 6.11
N TYR A 8 23.89 8.76 5.72
CA TYR A 8 23.21 10.02 5.43
C TYR A 8 23.06 10.90 6.65
N HIS A 9 22.70 10.35 7.82
CA HIS A 9 22.65 11.13 9.06
C HIS A 9 24.01 11.71 9.44
N VAL A 10 25.10 10.98 9.26
CA VAL A 10 26.44 11.52 9.51
C VAL A 10 26.75 12.67 8.54
N ALA A 11 26.43 12.53 7.25
CA ALA A 11 26.62 13.60 6.28
C ALA A 11 25.78 14.85 6.58
N GLU A 12 24.52 14.67 6.98
CA GLU A 12 23.64 15.76 7.43
C GLU A 12 24.22 16.46 8.67
N CYS A 13 24.65 15.71 9.68
CA CYS A 13 25.27 16.29 10.88
C CYS A 13 26.52 17.10 10.54
N ILE A 14 27.41 16.58 9.69
CA ILE A 14 28.62 17.30 9.26
C ILE A 14 28.24 18.61 8.57
N THR A 15 27.25 18.59 7.67
CA THR A 15 26.78 19.77 6.94
C THR A 15 26.17 20.80 7.89
N CYS A 16 25.34 20.38 8.85
CA CYS A 16 24.76 21.26 9.85
C CYS A 16 25.84 21.89 10.76
N VAL A 17 26.79 21.08 11.24
CA VAL A 17 27.89 21.58 12.07
C VAL A 17 28.74 22.60 11.29
N ASN A 18 29.07 22.32 10.03
CA ASN A 18 29.82 23.27 9.19
C ASN A 18 29.05 24.59 9.02
N PHE A 19 27.73 24.52 8.75
CA PHE A 19 26.89 25.71 8.60
C PHE A 19 26.88 26.55 9.88
N VAL A 20 26.62 25.93 11.03
CA VAL A 20 26.61 26.61 12.32
C VAL A 20 27.98 27.21 12.66
N LEU A 21 29.06 26.47 12.41
CA LEU A 21 30.42 26.93 12.65
C LEU A 21 30.76 28.16 11.80
N CYS A 22 30.56 28.08 10.49
CA CYS A 22 30.87 29.19 9.57
C CYS A 22 30.03 30.45 9.89
N THR A 23 28.73 30.25 10.18
CA THR A 23 27.85 31.38 10.56
C THR A 23 28.26 31.99 11.89
N SER A 24 28.64 31.18 12.89
CA SER A 24 29.10 31.66 14.19
C SER A 24 30.41 32.44 14.08
N LEU A 25 31.38 31.97 13.32
CA LEU A 25 32.66 32.64 13.09
C LEU A 25 32.46 34.01 12.43
N GLN A 26 31.53 34.10 11.49
CA GLN A 26 31.17 35.35 10.82
C GLN A 26 30.46 36.34 11.76
N LEU A 27 29.48 35.86 12.55
CA LEU A 27 28.76 36.72 13.52
C LEU A 27 29.68 37.28 14.61
N LEU A 28 30.69 36.50 14.99
CA LEU A 28 31.69 36.91 15.98
C LEU A 28 32.81 37.77 15.39
N ASN A 29 32.78 38.07 14.10
CA ASN A 29 33.84 38.80 13.37
C ASN A 29 35.24 38.17 13.50
N ILE A 30 35.31 36.83 13.73
CA ILE A 30 36.59 36.09 13.86
C ILE A 30 37.14 35.73 12.47
N ALA A 31 36.27 35.43 11.52
CA ALA A 31 36.67 35.06 10.16
C ALA A 31 35.67 35.60 9.15
N ASP A 32 36.19 36.10 8.02
CA ASP A 32 35.38 36.53 6.90
C ASP A 32 34.74 35.34 6.17
N PHE A 33 33.58 35.59 5.54
CA PHE A 33 32.87 34.55 4.77
C PHE A 33 33.78 33.91 3.72
N ILE A 34 34.64 34.69 3.05
CA ILE A 34 35.57 34.20 2.03
C ILE A 34 36.56 33.16 2.61
N SER A 35 37.07 33.39 3.83
CA SER A 35 38.05 32.51 4.45
C SER A 35 37.46 31.17 4.89
N THR A 36 36.14 31.09 5.22
CA THR A 36 35.42 29.89 5.59
C THR A 36 34.82 29.13 4.40
N MET A 37 34.78 29.78 3.24
CA MET A 37 34.14 29.30 2.01
C MET A 37 34.79 27.99 1.50
N PHE A 38 36.12 27.90 1.56
CA PHE A 38 36.85 26.70 1.14
C PHE A 38 36.42 25.46 1.93
N LEU A 39 36.27 25.61 3.24
CA LEU A 39 35.83 24.50 4.11
C LEU A 39 34.42 24.05 3.76
N SER A 40 33.51 25.01 3.52
CA SER A 40 32.12 24.73 3.11
C SER A 40 32.04 24.03 1.77
N HIS A 41 32.83 24.43 0.78
CA HIS A 41 32.90 23.74 -0.52
C HIS A 41 33.40 22.30 -0.39
N LEU A 42 34.37 22.06 0.49
CA LEU A 42 34.92 20.71 0.74
C LEU A 42 33.88 19.80 1.40
N VAL A 43 33.09 20.30 2.36
CA VAL A 43 31.98 19.57 2.98
C VAL A 43 30.88 19.27 1.97
N ILE A 44 30.49 20.23 1.15
CA ILE A 44 29.49 20.04 0.07
C ILE A 44 29.97 18.99 -0.92
N ALA A 45 31.21 19.08 -1.40
CA ALA A 45 31.76 18.07 -2.32
C ALA A 45 31.78 16.66 -1.71
N GLY A 46 32.17 16.55 -0.43
CA GLY A 46 32.14 15.28 0.30
C GLY A 46 30.74 14.67 0.44
N THR A 47 29.73 15.50 0.71
CA THR A 47 28.34 15.03 0.78
C THR A 47 27.83 14.56 -0.58
N PHE A 48 28.07 15.31 -1.64
CA PHE A 48 27.73 14.89 -3.02
C PHE A 48 28.41 13.59 -3.41
N LEU A 49 29.71 13.45 -3.12
CA LEU A 49 30.46 12.23 -3.39
C LEU A 49 29.88 11.01 -2.63
N THR A 50 29.49 11.21 -1.37
CA THR A 50 28.86 10.17 -0.56
C THR A 50 27.53 9.72 -1.16
N ILE A 51 26.68 10.66 -1.58
CA ILE A 51 25.40 10.37 -2.24
C ILE A 51 25.66 9.65 -3.59
N PHE A 52 26.58 10.12 -4.37
CA PHE A 52 26.96 9.52 -5.66
C PHE A 52 27.41 8.07 -5.49
N ILE A 53 28.35 7.81 -4.58
CA ILE A 53 28.88 6.45 -4.32
C ILE A 53 27.76 5.50 -3.87
N THR A 54 26.85 5.95 -2.99
CA THR A 54 25.77 5.10 -2.50
C THR A 54 24.77 4.76 -3.60
N ILE A 55 24.36 5.73 -4.42
CA ILE A 55 23.46 5.52 -5.56
C ILE A 55 24.13 4.63 -6.62
N PHE A 56 25.39 4.87 -6.93
CA PHE A 56 26.14 4.11 -7.92
C PHE A 56 26.31 2.63 -7.51
N ARG A 57 26.59 2.37 -6.23
CA ARG A 57 26.64 1.00 -5.68
C ARG A 57 25.30 0.27 -5.78
N ASP A 58 24.20 0.95 -5.51
CA ASP A 58 22.87 0.36 -5.62
C ASP A 58 22.48 0.11 -7.08
N LEU A 59 22.92 0.96 -8.00
CA LEU A 59 22.74 0.78 -9.44
C LEU A 59 23.51 -0.47 -9.95
N ILE A 60 24.78 -0.66 -9.56
CA ILE A 60 25.58 -1.82 -9.95
C ILE A 60 24.97 -3.11 -9.40
N LYS A 61 24.42 -3.09 -8.20
CA LYS A 61 23.79 -4.28 -7.59
C LYS A 61 22.44 -4.63 -8.19
N GLY A 62 21.94 -3.88 -9.16
CA GLY A 62 20.65 -4.12 -9.83
C GLY A 62 19.42 -3.90 -8.95
N THR A 63 19.61 -3.43 -7.70
CA THR A 63 18.53 -3.18 -6.74
C THR A 63 17.74 -1.90 -7.05
N ALA A 64 18.19 -1.12 -8.04
CA ALA A 64 17.76 0.25 -8.22
C ALA A 64 17.51 0.63 -9.67
N LYS A 65 16.57 -0.07 -10.34
CA LYS A 65 16.19 0.28 -11.73
C LYS A 65 15.71 1.73 -11.89
N HIS A 66 15.19 2.35 -10.83
CA HIS A 66 14.59 3.71 -10.85
C HIS A 66 15.57 4.85 -10.54
N TYR A 67 16.85 4.56 -10.22
CA TYR A 67 17.83 5.59 -9.84
C TYR A 67 18.67 6.18 -10.98
N LYS A 68 18.44 5.76 -12.22
CA LYS A 68 19.18 6.31 -13.36
C LYS A 68 18.96 7.83 -13.51
N LEU A 69 17.73 8.28 -13.40
CA LEU A 69 17.37 9.70 -13.55
C LEU A 69 17.87 10.54 -12.35
N PRO A 70 17.72 10.13 -11.06
CA PRO A 70 18.35 10.80 -9.93
C PRO A 70 19.85 10.93 -10.06
N LEU A 71 20.52 9.92 -10.58
CA LEU A 71 21.95 9.94 -10.77
C LEU A 71 22.37 11.02 -11.77
N ILE A 72 21.62 11.15 -12.87
CA ILE A 72 21.86 12.22 -13.87
C ILE A 72 21.68 13.59 -13.22
N GLY A 73 20.58 13.82 -12.49
CA GLY A 73 20.33 15.08 -11.78
C GLY A 73 21.42 15.42 -10.77
N LEU A 74 21.91 14.42 -10.03
CA LEU A 74 23.00 14.58 -9.07
C LEU A 74 24.31 14.96 -9.77
N VAL A 75 24.64 14.31 -10.90
CA VAL A 75 25.84 14.63 -11.68
C VAL A 75 25.77 16.06 -12.23
N VAL A 76 24.62 16.47 -12.76
CA VAL A 76 24.40 17.84 -13.24
C VAL A 76 24.56 18.85 -12.12
N ALA A 77 23.96 18.61 -10.95
CA ALA A 77 24.11 19.48 -9.78
C ALA A 77 25.57 19.56 -9.30
N MET A 78 26.28 18.44 -9.32
CA MET A 78 27.70 18.39 -8.96
C MET A 78 28.59 19.20 -9.91
N ILE A 79 28.31 19.10 -11.22
CA ILE A 79 29.01 19.92 -12.23
C ILE A 79 28.68 21.40 -12.02
N ALA A 80 27.43 21.77 -11.77
CA ALA A 80 27.03 23.15 -11.52
C ALA A 80 27.74 23.75 -10.30
N VAL A 81 27.81 22.99 -9.19
CA VAL A 81 28.57 23.44 -7.99
C VAL A 81 30.06 23.57 -8.28
N MET A 82 30.65 22.65 -9.06
CA MET A 82 32.05 22.73 -9.42
C MET A 82 32.38 23.99 -10.29
N LEU A 83 31.49 24.32 -11.24
CA LEU A 83 31.63 25.52 -12.06
C LEU A 83 31.50 26.79 -11.21
N GLU A 84 30.59 26.84 -10.25
CA GLU A 84 30.42 27.98 -9.33
C GLU A 84 31.64 28.16 -8.42
N VAL A 85 32.26 27.07 -7.96
CA VAL A 85 33.51 27.12 -7.19
C VAL A 85 34.62 27.79 -8.06
N THR A 86 34.72 27.47 -9.35
CA THR A 86 35.73 28.07 -10.25
C THR A 86 35.50 29.58 -10.45
N GLU A 87 34.24 30.02 -10.40
CA GLU A 87 33.90 31.46 -10.47
C GLU A 87 34.35 32.21 -9.21
N VAL A 88 34.05 31.65 -8.02
CA VAL A 88 34.47 32.23 -6.73
C VAL A 88 35.98 32.44 -6.68
N TYR A 89 36.75 31.52 -7.24
CA TYR A 89 38.22 31.67 -7.33
C TYR A 89 38.68 32.51 -8.53
N ARG A 90 37.79 33.23 -9.22
CA ARG A 90 38.03 34.07 -10.38
C ARG A 90 38.70 33.39 -11.59
N VAL A 91 38.49 32.09 -11.71
CA VAL A 91 38.99 31.34 -12.87
C VAL A 91 38.11 31.54 -14.09
N VAL A 92 36.80 31.75 -13.88
CA VAL A 92 35.79 32.05 -14.93
C VAL A 92 34.83 33.11 -14.39
N SER A 93 34.50 34.17 -15.16
CA SER A 93 33.54 35.18 -14.70
C SER A 93 32.16 34.96 -15.32
N MET A 94 31.34 34.13 -14.72
CA MET A 94 29.93 33.92 -15.07
C MET A 94 29.07 33.82 -13.80
N SER A 95 28.35 34.91 -13.51
CA SER A 95 27.62 35.12 -12.26
C SER A 95 26.45 34.16 -12.00
N GLY A 96 26.55 33.26 -11.02
CA GLY A 96 25.42 32.56 -10.36
C GLY A 96 24.52 31.67 -11.23
N ILE A 97 24.71 31.70 -12.55
CA ILE A 97 23.86 30.98 -13.52
C ILE A 97 24.00 29.48 -13.39
N PHE A 98 25.18 28.98 -13.03
CA PHE A 98 25.45 27.54 -12.94
C PHE A 98 24.72 26.88 -11.79
N ILE A 99 24.72 27.52 -10.60
CA ILE A 99 23.92 26.99 -9.45
C ILE A 99 22.43 27.05 -9.75
N ALA A 100 21.94 28.16 -10.29
CA ALA A 100 20.54 28.31 -10.63
C ALA A 100 20.07 27.26 -11.64
N THR A 101 20.81 27.01 -12.72
CA THR A 101 20.50 25.98 -13.71
C THR A 101 20.59 24.58 -13.11
N GLY A 102 21.60 24.28 -12.28
CA GLY A 102 21.73 22.99 -11.60
C GLY A 102 20.56 22.70 -10.65
N LEU A 103 20.12 23.71 -9.88
CA LEU A 103 18.97 23.61 -8.98
C LEU A 103 17.64 23.41 -9.75
N VAL A 104 17.44 24.12 -10.87
CA VAL A 104 16.26 23.95 -11.72
C VAL A 104 16.21 22.53 -12.30
N VAL A 105 17.33 22.02 -12.83
CA VAL A 105 17.39 20.64 -13.35
C VAL A 105 17.12 19.63 -12.23
N LEU A 106 17.72 19.81 -11.06
CA LEU A 106 17.46 18.93 -9.90
C LEU A 106 15.99 18.96 -9.48
N LEU A 107 15.37 20.14 -9.45
CA LEU A 107 13.95 20.30 -9.14
C LEU A 107 13.06 19.57 -10.15
N VAL A 108 13.30 19.77 -11.45
CA VAL A 108 12.53 19.12 -12.52
C VAL A 108 12.67 17.59 -12.44
N VAL A 109 13.88 17.10 -12.23
CA VAL A 109 14.14 15.65 -12.08
C VAL A 109 13.41 15.08 -10.87
N THR A 110 13.44 15.75 -9.72
CA THR A 110 12.74 15.31 -8.51
C THR A 110 11.23 15.37 -8.68
N LEU A 111 10.68 16.36 -9.37
CA LEU A 111 9.26 16.45 -9.68
C LEU A 111 8.80 15.28 -10.57
N ILE A 112 9.52 14.99 -11.66
CA ILE A 112 9.21 13.86 -12.55
C ILE A 112 9.18 12.55 -11.76
N GLN A 113 10.19 12.29 -10.93
CA GLN A 113 10.25 11.08 -10.11
C GLN A 113 9.13 10.97 -9.10
N THR A 114 8.77 12.09 -8.47
CA THR A 114 7.67 12.12 -7.52
C THR A 114 6.34 11.79 -8.20
N MET A 115 6.14 12.34 -9.41
CA MET A 115 4.96 12.05 -10.24
C MET A 115 4.89 10.58 -10.65
N ASP A 116 6.00 9.99 -11.09
CA ASP A 116 6.05 8.57 -11.46
C ASP A 116 5.76 7.67 -10.25
N ARG A 117 6.29 8.01 -9.09
CA ARG A 117 6.05 7.27 -7.85
C ARG A 117 4.59 7.35 -7.39
N ILE A 118 3.97 8.53 -7.52
CA ILE A 118 2.54 8.71 -7.22
C ILE A 118 1.70 7.84 -8.16
N ARG A 119 2.00 7.84 -9.46
CA ARG A 119 1.31 7.00 -10.46
C ARG A 119 1.44 5.50 -10.15
N GLU A 120 2.63 5.03 -9.80
CA GLU A 120 2.84 3.62 -9.42
C GLU A 120 2.03 3.23 -8.19
N LEU A 121 1.99 4.10 -7.17
CA LEU A 121 1.19 3.89 -5.96
C LEU A 121 -0.31 3.88 -6.25
N GLU A 122 -0.77 4.75 -7.13
CA GLU A 122 -2.17 4.82 -7.54
C GLU A 122 -2.60 3.58 -8.33
N LEU A 123 -1.74 3.12 -9.26
CA LEU A 123 -1.97 1.88 -10.01
C LEU A 123 -1.94 0.64 -9.10
N ALA A 124 -1.04 0.59 -8.13
CA ALA A 124 -1.00 -0.48 -7.13
C ALA A 124 -2.27 -0.50 -6.28
N ARG A 125 -2.73 0.65 -5.80
CA ARG A 125 -3.98 0.82 -5.07
C ARG A 125 -5.21 0.38 -5.87
N GLN A 126 -5.26 0.74 -7.16
CA GLN A 126 -6.36 0.33 -8.05
C GLN A 126 -6.36 -1.18 -8.30
N ARG A 127 -5.19 -1.82 -8.43
CA ARG A 127 -5.07 -3.29 -8.54
C ARG A 127 -5.57 -3.96 -7.26
N GLU A 128 -5.09 -3.52 -6.11
CA GLU A 128 -5.50 -4.02 -4.80
C GLU A 128 -7.02 -3.85 -4.57
N ALA A 129 -7.59 -2.72 -5.00
CA ALA A 129 -9.03 -2.49 -4.95
C ALA A 129 -9.83 -3.40 -5.90
N ARG A 130 -9.31 -3.70 -7.09
CA ARG A 130 -9.95 -4.62 -8.06
C ARG A 130 -9.85 -6.08 -7.61
N GLU A 131 -8.71 -6.49 -7.08
CA GLU A 131 -8.46 -7.84 -6.57
C GLU A 131 -9.18 -8.11 -5.23
N SER A 132 -9.74 -7.09 -4.61
CA SER A 132 -10.41 -7.18 -3.32
C SER A 132 -11.85 -7.64 -3.37
N LEU A 133 -12.46 -7.73 -4.58
CA LEU A 133 -13.81 -8.25 -4.79
C LEU A 133 -13.78 -9.49 -5.68
N ASP A 134 -14.58 -10.48 -5.30
CA ASP A 134 -14.79 -11.67 -6.12
C ASP A 134 -15.58 -11.30 -7.38
N TYR A 135 -15.02 -11.58 -8.55
CA TYR A 135 -15.60 -11.19 -9.84
C TYR A 135 -16.94 -11.90 -10.13
N LEU A 136 -17.18 -13.04 -9.48
CA LEU A 136 -18.35 -13.85 -9.71
C LEU A 136 -19.54 -13.37 -8.87
N THR A 137 -19.32 -13.16 -7.57
CA THR A 137 -20.36 -12.82 -6.60
C THR A 137 -20.44 -11.32 -6.28
N GLY A 138 -19.38 -10.55 -6.60
CA GLY A 138 -19.24 -9.15 -6.24
C GLY A 138 -18.94 -8.92 -4.75
N LEU A 139 -18.84 -9.97 -3.95
CA LEU A 139 -18.52 -9.90 -2.53
C LEU A 139 -17.03 -9.62 -2.29
N PRO A 140 -16.65 -9.02 -1.16
CA PRO A 140 -15.26 -8.99 -0.72
C PRO A 140 -14.63 -10.38 -0.74
N MET A 141 -13.40 -10.48 -1.26
CA MET A 141 -12.60 -11.69 -1.14
C MET A 141 -12.01 -11.82 0.27
N ARG A 142 -11.47 -13.01 0.60
CA ARG A 142 -10.94 -13.37 1.91
C ARG A 142 -10.22 -12.23 2.62
N HIS A 143 -9.13 -11.74 2.06
CA HIS A 143 -8.28 -10.73 2.73
C HIS A 143 -9.01 -9.42 3.06
N LYS A 144 -9.83 -8.92 2.13
CA LYS A 144 -10.66 -7.72 2.37
C LYS A 144 -11.77 -8.00 3.36
N GLY A 145 -12.43 -9.17 3.24
CA GLY A 145 -13.50 -9.58 4.14
C GLY A 145 -13.02 -9.72 5.57
N GLU A 146 -11.93 -10.44 5.79
CA GLU A 146 -11.32 -10.61 7.12
C GLU A 146 -10.96 -9.26 7.75
N LYS A 147 -10.37 -8.34 6.97
CA LYS A 147 -10.05 -7.00 7.46
C LYS A 147 -11.30 -6.22 7.91
N LEU A 148 -12.35 -6.21 7.08
CA LEU A 148 -13.61 -5.52 7.41
C LEU A 148 -14.29 -6.15 8.63
N ILE A 149 -14.25 -7.48 8.75
CA ILE A 149 -14.79 -8.22 9.91
C ILE A 149 -14.01 -7.84 11.16
N LEU A 150 -12.68 -7.85 11.12
CA LEU A 150 -11.83 -7.44 12.25
C LEU A 150 -12.13 -6.02 12.72
N GLU A 151 -12.30 -5.07 11.78
CA GLU A 151 -12.67 -3.70 12.10
C GLU A 151 -14.01 -3.66 12.87
N LYS A 152 -15.02 -4.44 12.42
CA LYS A 152 -16.32 -4.50 13.09
C LYS A 152 -16.30 -5.24 14.43
N MET A 153 -15.48 -6.28 14.57
CA MET A 153 -15.28 -7.00 15.83
C MET A 153 -14.62 -6.13 16.91
N GLN A 154 -13.83 -5.11 16.52
CA GLN A 154 -13.27 -4.15 17.48
C GLN A 154 -14.33 -3.16 17.99
N GLU A 155 -15.40 -2.92 17.23
CA GLU A 155 -16.43 -1.94 17.56
C GLU A 155 -17.59 -2.55 18.36
N HIS A 156 -17.95 -3.82 18.10
CA HIS A 156 -19.17 -4.44 18.61
C HIS A 156 -18.97 -5.95 18.88
N ASP A 157 -19.70 -6.46 19.87
CA ASP A 157 -20.01 -7.89 19.96
C ASP A 157 -20.81 -8.29 18.70
N GLY A 158 -20.77 -9.56 18.33
CA GLY A 158 -21.53 -10.00 17.16
C GLY A 158 -21.46 -11.51 16.94
N CYS A 159 -21.93 -11.93 15.79
CA CYS A 159 -21.89 -13.32 15.37
C CYS A 159 -21.06 -13.49 14.10
N LEU A 160 -20.06 -14.35 14.16
CA LEU A 160 -19.30 -14.83 13.01
C LEU A 160 -19.95 -16.11 12.48
N GLY A 161 -20.19 -16.16 11.16
CA GLY A 161 -20.80 -17.33 10.53
C GLY A 161 -20.00 -17.80 9.33
N PHE A 162 -19.73 -19.09 9.29
CA PHE A 162 -19.14 -19.80 8.16
C PHE A 162 -20.24 -20.49 7.38
N VAL A 163 -20.24 -20.32 6.08
CA VAL A 163 -21.22 -20.96 5.19
C VAL A 163 -20.47 -21.66 4.07
N ASP A 164 -20.79 -22.91 3.87
CA ASP A 164 -20.28 -23.76 2.79
C ASP A 164 -21.43 -24.17 1.89
N MET A 165 -21.22 -24.10 0.58
CA MET A 165 -22.20 -24.56 -0.40
C MET A 165 -21.98 -26.03 -0.71
N ASP A 166 -22.85 -26.88 -0.20
CA ASP A 166 -22.77 -28.33 -0.42
C ASP A 166 -22.88 -28.70 -1.91
N ASN A 167 -22.11 -29.71 -2.28
CA ASN A 167 -22.20 -30.39 -3.59
C ASN A 167 -21.91 -29.49 -4.82
N LEU A 168 -21.19 -28.37 -4.69
CA LEU A 168 -20.81 -27.54 -5.84
C LEU A 168 -20.12 -28.35 -6.96
N LYS A 169 -19.24 -29.27 -6.59
CA LYS A 169 -18.58 -30.17 -7.54
C LYS A 169 -19.59 -30.99 -8.33
N LYS A 170 -20.60 -31.59 -7.67
CA LYS A 170 -21.64 -32.37 -8.33
C LYS A 170 -22.49 -31.51 -9.28
N ILE A 171 -22.77 -30.26 -8.91
CA ILE A 171 -23.46 -29.30 -9.79
C ILE A 171 -22.61 -29.03 -11.04
N ASN A 172 -21.32 -28.80 -10.85
CA ASN A 172 -20.38 -28.58 -11.97
C ASN A 172 -20.28 -29.80 -12.89
N ASP A 173 -20.17 -31.00 -12.31
CA ASP A 173 -20.01 -32.26 -13.08
C ASP A 173 -21.28 -32.61 -13.87
N VAL A 174 -22.47 -32.33 -13.32
CA VAL A 174 -23.76 -32.69 -13.96
C VAL A 174 -24.26 -31.60 -14.90
N TYR A 175 -24.15 -30.31 -14.50
CA TYR A 175 -24.79 -29.18 -15.21
C TYR A 175 -23.78 -28.19 -15.79
N GLY A 176 -22.46 -28.48 -15.64
CA GLY A 176 -21.36 -27.64 -16.12
C GLY A 176 -21.05 -26.44 -15.22
N HIS A 177 -19.83 -25.91 -15.37
CA HIS A 177 -19.31 -24.81 -14.55
C HIS A 177 -20.19 -23.55 -14.54
N LYS A 178 -20.89 -23.25 -15.63
CA LYS A 178 -21.83 -22.11 -15.68
C LYS A 178 -23.01 -22.26 -14.69
N ALA A 179 -23.43 -23.49 -14.39
CA ALA A 179 -24.47 -23.76 -13.41
C ALA A 179 -23.93 -23.54 -11.98
N GLY A 180 -22.73 -24.04 -11.68
CA GLY A 180 -22.06 -23.76 -10.42
C GLY A 180 -21.83 -22.26 -10.19
N ASP A 181 -21.41 -21.53 -11.21
CA ASP A 181 -21.26 -20.07 -11.15
C ASP A 181 -22.57 -19.35 -10.81
N ARG A 182 -23.69 -19.79 -11.40
CA ARG A 182 -25.02 -19.24 -11.07
C ARG A 182 -25.41 -19.56 -9.63
N ALA A 183 -25.13 -20.77 -9.16
CA ALA A 183 -25.41 -21.18 -7.81
C ALA A 183 -24.60 -20.36 -6.78
N LEU A 184 -23.32 -20.14 -7.02
CA LEU A 184 -22.48 -19.29 -6.17
C LEU A 184 -22.97 -17.85 -6.11
N ARG A 185 -23.38 -17.26 -7.25
CA ARG A 185 -24.01 -15.91 -7.26
C ARG A 185 -25.28 -15.87 -6.43
N LEU A 186 -26.11 -16.90 -6.54
CA LEU A 186 -27.36 -17.00 -5.78
C LEU A 186 -27.09 -17.06 -4.27
N VAL A 187 -26.13 -17.90 -3.84
CA VAL A 187 -25.73 -17.99 -2.43
C VAL A 187 -25.21 -16.65 -1.91
N GLY A 188 -24.33 -16.00 -2.66
CA GLY A 188 -23.81 -14.68 -2.29
C GLY A 188 -24.93 -13.62 -2.14
N ALA A 189 -25.90 -13.60 -3.07
CA ALA A 189 -27.06 -12.70 -3.01
C ALA A 189 -27.96 -13.01 -1.80
N MET A 190 -28.26 -14.29 -1.57
CA MET A 190 -29.08 -14.73 -0.42
C MET A 190 -28.43 -14.38 0.92
N LEU A 191 -27.11 -14.58 1.04
CA LEU A 191 -26.35 -14.19 2.23
C LEU A 191 -26.44 -12.69 2.46
N THR A 192 -26.26 -11.89 1.44
CA THR A 192 -26.33 -10.42 1.54
C THR A 192 -27.74 -9.95 1.95
N GLU A 193 -28.78 -10.57 1.40
CA GLU A 193 -30.17 -10.25 1.73
C GLU A 193 -30.58 -10.71 3.13
N CYS A 194 -30.23 -11.94 3.50
CA CYS A 194 -30.63 -12.50 4.80
C CYS A 194 -29.81 -11.93 5.97
N MET A 195 -28.56 -11.54 5.70
CA MET A 195 -27.63 -10.98 6.68
C MET A 195 -27.46 -9.47 6.50
N GLU A 196 -28.58 -8.76 6.41
CA GLU A 196 -28.59 -7.28 6.31
C GLU A 196 -27.76 -6.64 7.43
N ASN A 197 -26.90 -5.67 7.08
CA ASN A 197 -25.91 -5.03 7.94
C ASN A 197 -24.71 -5.90 8.34
N ALA A 198 -24.61 -7.15 7.88
CA ALA A 198 -23.41 -7.95 8.06
C ALA A 198 -22.35 -7.60 7.03
N VAL A 199 -21.10 -7.82 7.41
CA VAL A 199 -20.00 -7.95 6.45
C VAL A 199 -20.04 -9.37 5.90
N VAL A 200 -20.29 -9.53 4.60
CA VAL A 200 -20.30 -10.84 3.93
C VAL A 200 -19.12 -10.88 2.98
N CYS A 201 -18.38 -11.99 2.95
CA CYS A 201 -17.27 -12.19 2.02
C CYS A 201 -17.20 -13.63 1.52
N ARG A 202 -16.51 -13.84 0.39
CA ARG A 202 -16.21 -15.16 -0.15
C ARG A 202 -14.77 -15.51 0.14
N LEU A 203 -14.55 -16.66 0.82
CA LEU A 203 -13.21 -17.11 1.18
C LEU A 203 -12.49 -17.79 0.01
N GLY A 204 -13.25 -18.45 -0.85
CA GLY A 204 -12.80 -19.15 -2.05
C GLY A 204 -13.66 -20.37 -2.33
N GLY A 205 -13.66 -20.88 -3.56
CA GLY A 205 -14.47 -22.04 -3.91
C GLY A 205 -15.95 -21.85 -3.59
N ASP A 206 -16.46 -22.66 -2.68
CA ASP A 206 -17.83 -22.72 -2.16
C ASP A 206 -18.00 -22.12 -0.76
N GLU A 207 -16.93 -21.58 -0.16
CA GLU A 207 -16.88 -21.07 1.20
C GLU A 207 -17.17 -19.57 1.29
N PHE A 208 -18.06 -19.21 2.20
CA PHE A 208 -18.41 -17.81 2.53
C PHE A 208 -18.26 -17.59 4.02
N LEU A 209 -18.02 -16.34 4.38
CA LEU A 209 -17.90 -15.88 5.75
C LEU A 209 -18.74 -14.64 5.93
N PHE A 210 -19.41 -14.49 7.07
CA PHE A 210 -20.08 -13.26 7.43
C PHE A 210 -19.87 -12.90 8.89
N TYR A 211 -19.95 -11.61 9.20
CA TYR A 211 -20.00 -11.09 10.56
C TYR A 211 -21.15 -10.13 10.71
N LEU A 212 -22.08 -10.44 11.61
CA LEU A 212 -23.21 -9.58 11.95
C LEU A 212 -22.93 -8.90 13.29
N PRO A 213 -22.63 -7.58 13.31
CA PRO A 213 -22.41 -6.83 14.55
C PRO A 213 -23.70 -6.72 15.37
N ALA A 214 -23.57 -6.65 16.69
CA ALA A 214 -24.66 -6.47 17.65
C ALA A 214 -25.79 -7.53 17.58
N ALA A 215 -25.48 -8.72 17.00
CA ALA A 215 -26.47 -9.78 16.83
C ALA A 215 -26.72 -10.54 18.14
N SER A 216 -27.98 -10.76 18.47
CA SER A 216 -28.38 -11.70 19.50
C SER A 216 -28.55 -13.11 18.93
N GLU A 217 -28.48 -14.15 19.79
CA GLU A 217 -28.71 -15.54 19.38
C GLU A 217 -30.11 -15.73 18.76
N ALA A 218 -31.13 -15.04 19.28
CA ALA A 218 -32.49 -15.13 18.78
C ALA A 218 -32.59 -14.52 17.37
N GLU A 219 -31.94 -13.38 17.13
CA GLU A 219 -31.87 -12.75 15.81
C GLU A 219 -31.13 -13.63 14.82
N MET A 220 -29.98 -14.17 15.21
CA MET A 220 -29.22 -15.10 14.35
C MET A 220 -30.03 -16.34 13.99
N SER A 221 -30.71 -16.95 14.94
CA SER A 221 -31.58 -18.09 14.69
C SER A 221 -32.68 -17.79 13.66
N MET A 222 -33.25 -16.60 13.72
CA MET A 222 -34.27 -16.14 12.75
C MET A 222 -33.67 -15.92 11.36
N ARG A 223 -32.53 -15.24 11.27
CA ARG A 223 -31.84 -14.96 9.99
C ARG A 223 -31.33 -16.23 9.31
N ILE A 224 -30.77 -17.16 10.07
CA ILE A 224 -30.34 -18.46 9.57
C ILE A 224 -31.53 -19.27 9.06
N ARG A 225 -32.64 -19.28 9.79
CA ARG A 225 -33.87 -19.95 9.34
C ARG A 225 -34.36 -19.35 8.00
N LYS A 226 -34.39 -18.02 7.87
CA LYS A 226 -34.69 -17.33 6.61
C LYS A 226 -33.75 -17.74 5.48
N LEU A 227 -32.43 -17.84 5.76
CA LEU A 227 -31.44 -18.26 4.78
C LEU A 227 -31.71 -19.69 4.26
N PHE A 228 -31.95 -20.65 5.17
CA PHE A 228 -32.26 -22.03 4.79
C PHE A 228 -33.61 -22.16 4.08
N ASP A 229 -34.63 -21.43 4.48
CA ASP A 229 -35.92 -21.38 3.80
C ASP A 229 -35.78 -20.82 2.38
N SER A 230 -35.00 -19.77 2.18
CA SER A 230 -34.68 -19.18 0.89
C SER A 230 -33.90 -20.14 -0.01
N SER A 231 -32.92 -20.87 0.55
CA SER A 231 -32.18 -21.90 -0.19
C SER A 231 -33.08 -23.09 -0.59
N GLY A 232 -34.03 -23.46 0.26
CA GLY A 232 -35.04 -24.46 -0.02
C GLY A 232 -36.08 -24.02 -1.08
N ALA A 233 -36.50 -22.76 -1.06
CA ALA A 233 -37.44 -22.19 -2.02
C ALA A 233 -36.82 -22.03 -3.43
N ALA A 234 -35.51 -21.81 -3.52
CA ALA A 234 -34.79 -21.78 -4.81
C ALA A 234 -34.87 -23.10 -5.59
N LYS A 235 -35.32 -24.19 -4.94
CA LYS A 235 -35.62 -25.49 -5.61
C LYS A 235 -36.68 -25.40 -6.72
N ASN A 236 -37.55 -24.40 -6.67
CA ASN A 236 -38.73 -24.31 -7.54
C ASN A 236 -38.56 -23.37 -8.74
N VAL A 237 -37.39 -22.68 -8.88
CA VAL A 237 -37.27 -21.57 -9.85
C VAL A 237 -36.83 -22.01 -11.25
N THR A 238 -36.10 -23.13 -11.40
CA THR A 238 -35.85 -23.74 -12.71
C THR A 238 -35.46 -25.21 -12.56
N ALA A 239 -35.93 -26.06 -13.46
CA ALA A 239 -35.55 -27.49 -13.54
C ALA A 239 -34.04 -27.73 -13.78
N GLU A 240 -33.27 -26.66 -13.97
CA GLU A 240 -31.82 -26.68 -14.24
C GLU A 240 -30.94 -26.29 -13.06
N THR A 241 -31.52 -25.79 -11.95
CA THR A 241 -30.76 -25.45 -10.74
C THR A 241 -31.01 -26.52 -9.67
N SER A 242 -30.00 -27.37 -9.46
CA SER A 242 -29.96 -28.19 -8.23
C SER A 242 -30.03 -27.25 -7.02
N PRO A 243 -30.85 -27.56 -6.00
CA PRO A 243 -30.97 -26.72 -4.80
C PRO A 243 -29.58 -26.55 -4.18
N ALA A 244 -29.17 -25.32 -3.99
CA ALA A 244 -27.97 -25.00 -3.22
C ALA A 244 -28.24 -25.39 -1.76
N SER A 245 -27.83 -26.60 -1.36
CA SER A 245 -27.80 -26.96 0.04
C SER A 245 -26.63 -26.21 0.69
N LEU A 246 -26.82 -25.70 1.89
CA LEU A 246 -25.84 -24.92 2.62
C LEU A 246 -25.55 -25.59 3.96
N SER A 247 -24.29 -25.62 4.34
CA SER A 247 -23.84 -25.93 5.70
C SER A 247 -23.40 -24.64 6.39
N CYS A 248 -23.79 -24.41 7.65
CA CYS A 248 -23.48 -23.17 8.35
C CYS A 248 -23.00 -23.46 9.77
N GLY A 249 -21.84 -22.90 10.14
CA GLY A 249 -21.31 -22.85 11.50
C GLY A 249 -21.37 -21.43 12.04
N LEU A 250 -21.75 -21.26 13.31
CA LEU A 250 -21.90 -19.95 13.96
C LEU A 250 -21.08 -19.89 15.23
N CYS A 251 -20.47 -18.73 15.48
CA CYS A 251 -19.76 -18.41 16.70
C CYS A 251 -20.11 -17.00 17.19
N MET A 252 -20.51 -16.89 18.47
CA MET A 252 -20.72 -15.58 19.09
C MET A 252 -19.36 -15.00 19.53
N CYS A 253 -19.05 -13.84 19.02
CA CYS A 253 -17.79 -13.14 19.24
C CYS A 253 -17.99 -11.95 20.16
N ARG A 254 -17.03 -11.73 21.07
CA ARG A 254 -17.00 -10.55 21.94
C ARG A 254 -16.19 -9.45 21.28
N GLN A 255 -16.53 -8.21 21.60
CA GLN A 255 -15.79 -7.02 21.18
C GLN A 255 -14.30 -7.13 21.59
N GLY A 256 -13.41 -6.82 20.67
CA GLY A 256 -11.96 -6.87 20.89
C GLY A 256 -11.35 -8.27 20.84
N GLY A 257 -12.13 -9.31 20.56
CA GLY A 257 -11.63 -10.67 20.34
C GLY A 257 -10.74 -10.75 19.09
N SER A 258 -9.82 -11.72 19.07
CA SER A 258 -9.00 -11.99 17.91
C SER A 258 -9.72 -12.92 16.95
N PHE A 259 -9.48 -12.75 15.65
CA PHE A 259 -10.06 -13.63 14.63
C PHE A 259 -9.60 -15.09 14.81
N GLU A 260 -8.37 -15.29 15.29
CA GLU A 260 -7.76 -16.61 15.55
C GLU A 260 -8.44 -17.40 16.69
N GLU A 261 -9.18 -16.71 17.57
CA GLU A 261 -9.93 -17.39 18.65
C GLU A 261 -11.23 -18.05 18.14
N TYR A 262 -11.75 -17.56 17.02
CA TYR A 262 -13.07 -17.93 16.50
C TYR A 262 -13.00 -18.65 15.14
N TYR A 263 -11.83 -18.66 14.52
CA TYR A 263 -11.54 -19.29 13.23
C TYR A 263 -10.80 -20.59 13.42
#